data_c9b34959ff854930a5f13a079b29e7e8
#
_entry.id   c9b34959ff854930a5f13a079b29e7e8
#
_cell.length_a   1.000
_cell.length_b   1.000
_cell.length_c   1.000
_cell.angle_alpha   90.00
_cell.angle_beta   90.00
_cell.angle_gamma   90.00
#
_symmetry.space_group_name_H-M   'P 1'
#
loop_
_entity.id
_entity.type
_entity.pdbx_description
1 polymer ?
#
loop_
_entity_poly.entity_id
_entity_poly.type
_entity_poly.pdbx_seq_one_letter_code
_entity_poly.pdbx_strand_id
1 'polypeptide(L)'
;EALNIEAKLQRCNREEIKDLLRKIVVRALHKKVSPYKKDPRQVKNLGRYGYYLEHLNIILGCYQSVVDDHYLELNRTISEHLLNASLKEENFHAPLLPNVRMRWSADQAAIIYSIWLFDQNNSTSLSGNLRDKWLEHMNMNMVDKETGLYCTEALGVKRYSRQPRGCALAYLIYYAHHFSPDTAKEQWHLFKEHMLIRHFGISGFREYLPSYKGSWTPDSGPIVAGIGIGASGLALKGFHVFIYSIA
;
A
#
# COMPACT_ATOMS: atom_id res chain seq x y z
N GLU A 1 11.37 0.09 2.80
CA GLU A 1 11.39 -0.16 1.35
C GLU A 1 12.49 0.63 0.66
N ALA A 2 12.59 1.96 0.83
CA ALA A 2 13.67 2.76 0.25
C ALA A 2 15.06 2.18 0.59
N LEU A 3 15.29 1.80 1.84
CA LEU A 3 16.54 1.16 2.27
C LEU A 3 16.80 -0.18 1.56
N ASN A 4 15.76 -0.96 1.27
CA ASN A 4 15.88 -2.20 0.51
C ASN A 4 16.31 -1.93 -0.94
N ILE A 5 15.72 -0.92 -1.56
CA ILE A 5 16.09 -0.48 -2.91
C ILE A 5 17.54 0.01 -2.94
N GLU A 6 17.94 0.88 -2.02
CA GLU A 6 19.33 1.39 -1.94
C GLU A 6 20.35 0.28 -1.70
N ALA A 7 19.99 -0.72 -0.87
CA ALA A 7 20.86 -1.89 -0.65
C ALA A 7 21.05 -2.73 -1.93
N LYS A 8 19.97 -2.91 -2.71
CA LYS A 8 20.03 -3.65 -3.99
C LYS A 8 20.80 -2.88 -5.06
N LEU A 9 20.70 -1.56 -5.07
CA LEU A 9 21.42 -0.69 -6.02
C LEU A 9 22.87 -0.42 -5.63
N GLN A 10 23.33 -0.88 -4.47
CA GLN A 10 24.69 -0.70 -3.93
C GLN A 10 25.11 0.79 -3.84
N ARG A 11 24.16 1.70 -3.67
CA ARG A 11 24.41 3.16 -3.59
C ARG A 11 24.80 3.64 -2.20
N CYS A 12 24.57 2.83 -1.17
CA CYS A 12 24.85 3.14 0.23
C CYS A 12 25.67 2.04 0.89
N ASN A 13 26.27 2.35 2.04
CA ASN A 13 26.92 1.35 2.87
C ASN A 13 25.92 0.28 3.33
N ARG A 14 26.10 -0.94 2.85
CA ARG A 14 25.18 -2.06 3.11
C ARG A 14 25.06 -2.39 4.60
N GLU A 15 26.12 -2.25 5.37
CA GLU A 15 26.07 -2.51 6.82
C GLU A 15 25.28 -1.44 7.57
N GLU A 16 25.36 -0.17 7.18
CA GLU A 16 24.51 0.88 7.74
C GLU A 16 23.03 0.62 7.45
N ILE A 17 22.68 0.16 6.25
CA ILE A 17 21.32 -0.21 5.90
C ILE A 17 20.83 -1.37 6.74
N LYS A 18 21.62 -2.41 6.93
CA LYS A 18 21.28 -3.53 7.82
C LYS A 18 21.03 -3.08 9.25
N ASP A 19 21.87 -2.20 9.79
CA ASP A 19 21.69 -1.69 11.14
C ASP A 19 20.44 -0.83 11.29
N LEU A 20 20.12 -0.03 10.29
CA LEU A 20 18.86 0.71 10.25
C LEU A 20 17.65 -0.22 10.20
N LEU A 21 17.67 -1.25 9.37
CA LEU A 21 16.59 -2.24 9.29
C LEU A 21 16.41 -3.00 10.60
N ARG A 22 17.50 -3.41 11.28
CA ARG A 22 17.43 -4.01 12.62
C ARG A 22 16.73 -3.10 13.63
N LYS A 23 17.08 -1.82 13.66
CA LYS A 23 16.45 -0.82 14.53
C LYS A 23 14.98 -0.61 14.21
N ILE A 24 14.62 -0.56 12.92
CA ILE A 24 13.23 -0.39 12.46
C ILE A 24 12.38 -1.58 12.90
N VAL A 25 12.84 -2.82 12.70
CA VAL A 25 12.11 -4.02 13.10
C VAL A 25 11.90 -4.05 14.61
N VAL A 26 12.95 -3.83 15.40
CA VAL A 26 12.86 -3.79 16.87
C VAL A 26 11.83 -2.75 17.33
N ARG A 27 11.82 -1.57 16.70
CA ARG A 27 10.84 -0.54 17.02
C ARG A 27 9.42 -0.94 16.60
N ALA A 28 9.23 -1.54 15.42
CA ALA A 28 7.93 -1.98 14.94
C ALA A 28 7.31 -3.06 15.84
N LEU A 29 8.13 -3.98 16.36
CA LEU A 29 7.71 -5.05 17.29
C LEU A 29 7.49 -4.56 18.73
N HIS A 30 7.92 -3.35 19.06
CA HIS A 30 7.87 -2.88 20.43
C HIS A 30 6.43 -2.69 20.94
N LYS A 31 6.15 -3.09 22.19
CA LYS A 31 4.82 -3.05 22.83
C LYS A 31 4.10 -1.70 22.81
N LYS A 32 4.83 -0.58 22.66
CA LYS A 32 4.26 0.78 22.55
C LYS A 32 3.78 1.09 21.11
N VAL A 33 4.24 0.36 20.12
CA VAL A 33 3.87 0.51 18.70
C VAL A 33 2.84 -0.55 18.33
N SER A 34 3.00 -1.76 18.80
CA SER A 34 2.10 -2.88 18.59
C SER A 34 0.70 -2.61 19.16
N PRO A 35 -0.38 -2.76 18.38
CA PRO A 35 -1.76 -2.60 18.86
C PRO A 35 -2.14 -3.63 19.93
N TYR A 36 -1.38 -4.72 20.02
CA TYR A 36 -1.57 -5.78 21.01
C TYR A 36 -1.00 -5.41 22.39
N LYS A 37 -0.29 -4.29 22.53
CA LYS A 37 0.44 -3.86 23.76
C LYS A 37 1.48 -4.89 24.25
N LYS A 38 1.90 -5.79 23.36
CA LYS A 38 2.95 -6.80 23.53
C LYS A 38 3.64 -7.07 22.21
N ASP A 39 4.71 -7.86 22.22
CA ASP A 39 5.39 -8.30 21.01
C ASP A 39 4.44 -9.16 20.15
N PRO A 40 4.27 -8.87 18.86
CA PRO A 40 3.44 -9.66 17.95
C PRO A 40 3.82 -11.15 17.89
N ARG A 41 5.07 -11.51 18.13
CA ARG A 41 5.52 -12.93 18.20
C ARG A 41 4.83 -13.72 19.31
N GLN A 42 4.30 -13.04 20.31
CA GLN A 42 3.59 -13.62 21.46
C GLN A 42 2.07 -13.63 21.27
N VAL A 43 1.58 -13.23 20.09
CA VAL A 43 0.15 -13.06 19.81
C VAL A 43 -0.35 -14.28 19.04
N LYS A 44 -1.25 -15.06 19.66
CA LYS A 44 -1.85 -16.24 19.02
C LYS A 44 -2.89 -15.87 17.94
N ASN A 45 -3.62 -14.79 18.15
CA ASN A 45 -4.65 -14.30 17.23
C ASN A 45 -4.36 -12.85 16.84
N LEU A 46 -3.97 -12.65 15.59
CA LEU A 46 -3.61 -11.34 15.05
C LEU A 46 -4.81 -10.41 14.84
N GLY A 47 -6.05 -10.94 14.89
CA GLY A 47 -7.27 -10.13 14.87
C GLY A 47 -7.43 -9.29 13.60
N ARG A 48 -8.07 -8.12 13.77
CA ARG A 48 -8.45 -7.23 12.66
C ARG A 48 -7.57 -5.97 12.64
N TYR A 49 -6.27 -6.13 12.72
CA TYR A 49 -5.28 -5.04 12.72
C TYR A 49 -4.49 -4.99 11.40
N GLY A 50 -5.20 -5.15 10.27
CA GLY A 50 -4.59 -5.19 8.94
C GLY A 50 -3.65 -4.03 8.65
N TYR A 51 -4.02 -2.80 9.04
CA TYR A 51 -3.20 -1.61 8.87
C TYR A 51 -1.80 -1.72 9.53
N TYR A 52 -1.74 -2.19 10.77
CA TYR A 52 -0.46 -2.44 11.44
C TYR A 52 0.29 -3.62 10.82
N LEU A 53 -0.44 -4.69 10.48
CA LEU A 53 0.15 -5.94 10.00
C LEU A 53 0.74 -5.79 8.59
N GLU A 54 0.12 -5.02 7.70
CA GLU A 54 0.67 -4.79 6.36
C GLU A 54 2.03 -4.09 6.43
N HIS A 55 2.12 -3.03 7.24
CA HIS A 55 3.36 -2.29 7.41
C HIS A 55 4.44 -3.14 8.09
N LEU A 56 4.07 -3.90 9.13
CA LEU A 56 5.00 -4.83 9.77
C LEU A 56 5.47 -5.90 8.78
N ASN A 57 4.57 -6.47 7.99
CA ASN A 57 4.90 -7.51 7.01
C ASN A 57 5.87 -6.99 5.93
N ILE A 58 5.66 -5.77 5.42
CA ILE A 58 6.59 -5.10 4.51
C ILE A 58 7.96 -4.91 5.16
N ILE A 59 8.00 -4.44 6.40
CA ILE A 59 9.25 -4.24 7.15
C ILE A 59 10.00 -5.57 7.28
N LEU A 60 9.32 -6.65 7.65
CA LEU A 60 9.91 -7.98 7.81
C LEU A 60 10.39 -8.56 6.48
N GLY A 61 9.62 -8.40 5.40
CA GLY A 61 10.03 -8.81 4.06
C GLY A 61 11.27 -8.04 3.57
N CYS A 62 11.33 -6.72 3.79
CA CYS A 62 12.51 -5.92 3.49
C CYS A 62 13.72 -6.33 4.34
N TYR A 63 13.51 -6.65 5.62
CA TYR A 63 14.54 -7.16 6.51
C TYR A 63 15.12 -8.48 5.97
N GLN A 64 14.25 -9.42 5.62
CA GLN A 64 14.66 -10.71 5.05
C GLN A 64 15.49 -10.52 3.77
N SER A 65 15.08 -9.63 2.88
CA SER A 65 15.79 -9.37 1.62
C SER A 65 17.22 -8.86 1.77
N VAL A 66 17.56 -8.23 2.90
CA VAL A 66 18.82 -7.48 3.08
C VAL A 66 19.67 -8.01 4.22
N VAL A 67 19.03 -8.49 5.30
CA VAL A 67 19.73 -8.84 6.56
C VAL A 67 19.86 -10.35 6.71
N ASP A 68 18.78 -11.04 7.12
CA ASP A 68 18.73 -12.48 7.37
C ASP A 68 17.28 -12.97 7.56
N ASP A 69 17.11 -14.27 7.82
CA ASP A 69 15.82 -14.96 8.00
C ASP A 69 15.31 -14.97 9.46
N HIS A 70 15.88 -14.17 10.34
CA HIS A 70 15.53 -14.18 11.78
C HIS A 70 14.03 -14.05 12.06
N TYR A 71 13.30 -13.33 11.22
CA TYR A 71 11.86 -13.08 11.38
C TYR A 71 11.00 -13.84 10.36
N LEU A 72 11.54 -14.83 9.66
CA LEU A 72 10.85 -15.58 8.60
C LEU A 72 9.49 -16.13 9.07
N GLU A 73 9.44 -16.80 10.22
CA GLU A 73 8.21 -17.40 10.73
C GLU A 73 7.13 -16.38 11.10
N LEU A 74 7.53 -15.22 11.62
CA LEU A 74 6.60 -14.13 11.88
C LEU A 74 6.07 -13.54 10.56
N ASN A 75 6.96 -13.32 9.58
CA ASN A 75 6.60 -12.81 8.26
C ASN A 75 5.63 -13.77 7.55
N ARG A 76 5.88 -15.09 7.60
CA ARG A 76 4.99 -16.14 7.10
C ARG A 76 3.61 -16.08 7.77
N THR A 77 3.60 -16.09 9.11
CA THR A 77 2.35 -16.05 9.91
C THR A 77 1.50 -14.85 9.57
N ILE A 78 2.11 -13.67 9.41
CA ILE A 78 1.40 -12.44 9.06
C ILE A 78 0.91 -12.51 7.61
N SER A 79 1.72 -12.98 6.68
CA SER A 79 1.33 -13.13 5.26
C SER A 79 0.12 -14.04 5.09
N GLU A 80 0.13 -15.21 5.73
CA GLU A 80 -1.00 -16.15 5.73
C GLU A 80 -2.25 -15.57 6.40
N HIS A 81 -2.08 -14.83 7.50
CA HIS A 81 -3.18 -14.17 8.17
C HIS A 81 -3.83 -13.10 7.28
N LEU A 82 -3.05 -12.23 6.67
CA LEU A 82 -3.55 -11.17 5.77
C LEU A 82 -4.21 -11.75 4.52
N LEU A 83 -3.62 -12.81 3.94
CA LEU A 83 -4.20 -13.56 2.84
C LEU A 83 -5.60 -14.08 3.20
N ASN A 84 -5.69 -14.82 4.31
CA ASN A 84 -6.94 -15.42 4.77
C ASN A 84 -7.97 -14.37 5.17
N ALA A 85 -7.54 -13.27 5.79
CA ALA A 85 -8.42 -12.17 6.16
C ALA A 85 -9.01 -11.47 4.93
N SER A 86 -8.20 -11.28 3.87
CA SER A 86 -8.67 -10.71 2.60
C SER A 86 -9.63 -11.64 1.86
N LEU A 87 -9.29 -12.93 1.73
CA LEU A 87 -10.10 -13.91 1.00
C LEU A 87 -11.46 -14.22 1.67
N LYS A 88 -11.60 -13.96 2.96
CA LYS A 88 -12.88 -14.09 3.69
C LYS A 88 -13.87 -12.97 3.42
N GLU A 89 -13.41 -11.82 2.98
CA GLU A 89 -14.26 -10.68 2.65
C GLU A 89 -14.71 -10.80 1.18
N GLU A 90 -16.00 -10.54 0.89
CA GLU A 90 -16.54 -10.65 -0.47
C GLU A 90 -15.92 -9.66 -1.47
N ASN A 91 -15.36 -8.58 -0.98
CA ASN A 91 -14.66 -7.55 -1.77
C ASN A 91 -13.13 -7.72 -1.74
N PHE A 92 -12.63 -8.79 -1.16
CA PHE A 92 -11.20 -9.11 -1.06
C PHE A 92 -10.35 -8.03 -0.37
N HIS A 93 -10.95 -7.23 0.53
CA HIS A 93 -10.25 -6.22 1.31
C HIS A 93 -10.20 -6.64 2.78
N ALA A 94 -9.02 -6.87 3.32
CA ALA A 94 -8.83 -7.23 4.72
C ALA A 94 -9.36 -6.16 5.68
N PRO A 95 -9.84 -6.56 6.86
CA PRO A 95 -10.15 -5.62 7.94
C PRO A 95 -8.89 -4.92 8.45
N LEU A 96 -8.87 -3.59 8.41
CA LEU A 96 -7.70 -2.79 8.78
C LEU A 96 -7.68 -2.41 10.25
N LEU A 97 -8.86 -2.16 10.84
CA LEU A 97 -9.04 -1.77 12.24
C LEU A 97 -10.23 -2.52 12.86
N PRO A 98 -10.20 -2.89 14.15
CA PRO A 98 -11.19 -3.77 14.78
C PRO A 98 -12.64 -3.31 14.66
N ASN A 99 -12.92 -2.03 14.78
CA ASN A 99 -14.27 -1.46 14.82
C ASN A 99 -14.62 -0.62 13.60
N VAL A 100 -13.80 -0.67 12.55
CA VAL A 100 -13.99 0.10 11.32
C VAL A 100 -14.46 -0.82 10.22
N ARG A 101 -15.63 -0.50 9.63
CA ARG A 101 -16.17 -1.25 8.49
C ARG A 101 -15.60 -0.80 7.16
N MET A 102 -15.14 0.44 7.08
CA MET A 102 -14.51 0.96 5.87
C MET A 102 -13.25 0.18 5.55
N ARG A 103 -13.03 -0.05 4.27
CA ARG A 103 -11.84 -0.66 3.69
C ARG A 103 -11.25 0.30 2.68
N TRP A 104 -9.95 0.31 2.56
CA TRP A 104 -9.24 1.16 1.61
C TRP A 104 -8.48 0.31 0.61
N SER A 105 -8.70 0.57 -0.68
CA SER A 105 -8.02 -0.16 -1.76
C SER A 105 -6.52 0.09 -1.76
N ALA A 106 -6.10 1.24 -1.26
CA ALA A 106 -4.68 1.59 -1.09
C ALA A 106 -3.97 0.63 -0.12
N ASP A 107 -4.56 0.42 1.06
CA ASP A 107 -4.02 -0.51 2.07
C ASP A 107 -4.11 -1.96 1.57
N GLN A 108 -5.19 -2.32 0.84
CA GLN A 108 -5.26 -3.66 0.26
C GLN A 108 -4.16 -3.91 -0.78
N ALA A 109 -3.78 -2.90 -1.57
CA ALA A 109 -2.62 -3.01 -2.46
C ALA A 109 -1.31 -3.21 -1.67
N ALA A 110 -1.14 -2.51 -0.53
CA ALA A 110 0.00 -2.71 0.37
C ALA A 110 0.01 -4.11 1.00
N ILE A 111 -1.17 -4.65 1.37
CA ILE A 111 -1.30 -6.02 1.86
C ILE A 111 -0.84 -7.03 0.79
N ILE A 112 -1.36 -6.92 -0.44
CA ILE A 112 -0.98 -7.81 -1.54
C ILE A 112 0.53 -7.70 -1.82
N TYR A 113 1.06 -6.48 -1.86
CA TYR A 113 2.51 -6.26 -2.00
C TYR A 113 3.32 -6.91 -0.88
N SER A 114 2.86 -6.82 0.36
CA SER A 114 3.57 -7.43 1.49
C SER A 114 3.67 -8.95 1.38
N ILE A 115 2.60 -9.60 0.90
CA ILE A 115 2.56 -11.05 0.65
C ILE A 115 3.39 -11.40 -0.59
N TRP A 116 3.32 -10.59 -1.64
CA TRP A 116 4.14 -10.73 -2.83
C TRP A 116 5.64 -10.63 -2.51
N LEU A 117 6.03 -9.70 -1.64
CA LEU A 117 7.42 -9.57 -1.19
C LEU A 117 7.88 -10.82 -0.42
N PHE A 118 7.01 -11.40 0.41
CA PHE A 118 7.24 -12.69 1.05
C PHE A 118 7.43 -13.80 -0.01
N ASP A 119 6.59 -13.86 -1.03
CA ASP A 119 6.72 -14.82 -2.13
C ASP A 119 8.06 -14.67 -2.86
N GLN A 120 8.49 -13.45 -3.17
CA GLN A 120 9.77 -13.19 -3.83
C GLN A 120 10.97 -13.63 -3.00
N ASN A 121 10.91 -13.44 -1.69
CA ASN A 121 12.00 -13.83 -0.79
C ASN A 121 12.08 -15.35 -0.59
N ASN A 122 10.95 -16.06 -0.70
CA ASN A 122 10.84 -17.47 -0.31
C ASN A 122 10.47 -18.42 -1.47
N SER A 123 10.39 -17.91 -2.70
CA SER A 123 9.98 -18.69 -3.89
C SER A 123 8.62 -19.39 -3.71
N THR A 124 7.66 -18.68 -3.10
CA THR A 124 6.27 -19.13 -2.92
C THR A 124 5.33 -18.37 -3.86
N SER A 125 4.03 -18.67 -3.84
CA SER A 125 3.02 -18.05 -4.70
C SER A 125 1.70 -17.75 -3.95
N LEU A 126 1.78 -17.36 -2.70
CA LEU A 126 0.61 -17.11 -1.84
C LEU A 126 -0.25 -15.96 -2.35
N SER A 127 0.39 -14.89 -2.85
CA SER A 127 -0.30 -13.66 -3.27
C SER A 127 -1.13 -13.79 -4.53
N GLY A 128 -0.81 -14.74 -5.43
CA GLY A 128 -1.35 -14.81 -6.79
C GLY A 128 -2.88 -14.86 -6.85
N ASN A 129 -3.49 -15.81 -6.14
CA ASN A 129 -4.96 -15.95 -6.12
C ASN A 129 -5.67 -14.72 -5.52
N LEU A 130 -5.14 -14.14 -4.46
CA LEU A 130 -5.71 -12.92 -3.86
C LEU A 130 -5.59 -11.74 -4.81
N ARG A 131 -4.42 -11.55 -5.42
CA ARG A 131 -4.17 -10.50 -6.42
C ARG A 131 -5.21 -10.55 -7.54
N ASP A 132 -5.38 -11.72 -8.16
CA ASP A 132 -6.24 -11.87 -9.33
C ASP A 132 -7.70 -11.59 -8.99
N LYS A 133 -8.20 -12.13 -7.88
CA LYS A 133 -9.56 -11.88 -7.39
C LYS A 133 -9.80 -10.41 -6.99
N TRP A 134 -8.82 -9.78 -6.34
CA TRP A 134 -8.92 -8.39 -5.97
C TRP A 134 -8.91 -7.47 -7.19
N LEU A 135 -8.03 -7.70 -8.17
CA LEU A 135 -7.99 -6.93 -9.41
C LEU A 135 -9.28 -7.09 -10.22
N GLU A 136 -9.81 -8.31 -10.34
CA GLU A 136 -11.10 -8.55 -10.97
C GLU A 136 -12.22 -7.77 -10.28
N HIS A 137 -12.26 -7.82 -8.95
CA HIS A 137 -13.24 -7.06 -8.16
C HIS A 137 -13.10 -5.55 -8.36
N MET A 138 -11.87 -5.01 -8.36
CA MET A 138 -11.60 -3.60 -8.60
C MET A 138 -12.12 -3.19 -9.99
N ASN A 139 -11.76 -3.92 -11.02
CA ASN A 139 -12.18 -3.64 -12.40
C ASN A 139 -13.70 -3.70 -12.61
N MET A 140 -14.38 -4.66 -11.98
CA MET A 140 -15.82 -4.83 -12.14
C MET A 140 -16.65 -3.85 -11.30
N ASN A 141 -16.18 -3.47 -10.12
CA ASN A 141 -17.02 -2.82 -9.12
C ASN A 141 -16.50 -1.47 -8.63
N MET A 142 -15.21 -1.20 -8.74
CA MET A 142 -14.58 -0.05 -8.09
C MET A 142 -13.86 0.88 -9.07
N VAL A 143 -14.44 1.08 -10.24
CA VAL A 143 -13.97 2.03 -11.26
C VAL A 143 -14.92 3.23 -11.31
N ASP A 144 -14.37 4.43 -11.26
CA ASP A 144 -15.10 5.66 -11.55
C ASP A 144 -15.41 5.71 -13.06
N LYS A 145 -16.68 5.82 -13.40
CA LYS A 145 -17.16 5.66 -14.78
C LYS A 145 -16.74 6.80 -15.71
N GLU A 146 -16.43 7.96 -15.17
CA GLU A 146 -16.07 9.14 -15.93
C GLU A 146 -14.58 9.16 -16.27
N THR A 147 -13.74 8.70 -15.33
CA THR A 147 -12.29 8.82 -15.43
C THR A 147 -11.57 7.49 -15.61
N GLY A 148 -12.21 6.36 -15.34
CA GLY A 148 -11.54 5.06 -15.31
C GLY A 148 -10.64 4.83 -14.08
N LEU A 149 -10.51 5.80 -13.20
CA LEU A 149 -9.73 5.70 -11.97
C LEU A 149 -10.38 4.75 -10.97
N TYR A 150 -9.58 4.03 -10.21
CA TYR A 150 -10.10 3.20 -9.13
C TYR A 150 -10.67 4.05 -7.99
N CYS A 151 -11.84 3.65 -7.51
CA CYS A 151 -12.41 4.14 -6.27
C CYS A 151 -11.60 3.60 -5.09
N THR A 152 -11.36 4.42 -4.08
CA THR A 152 -10.37 4.11 -3.05
C THR A 152 -10.95 3.64 -1.73
N GLU A 153 -12.29 3.70 -1.57
CA GLU A 153 -12.97 3.34 -0.32
C GLU A 153 -14.11 2.36 -0.58
N ALA A 154 -14.12 1.23 0.12
CA ALA A 154 -15.20 0.26 0.16
C ALA A 154 -15.93 0.36 1.50
N LEU A 155 -17.23 0.71 1.47
CA LEU A 155 -18.08 0.93 2.64
C LEU A 155 -18.88 -0.33 3.03
N GLY A 156 -18.30 -1.51 2.90
CA GLY A 156 -18.91 -2.81 3.13
C GLY A 156 -19.07 -3.60 1.83
N VAL A 157 -19.82 -4.71 1.87
CA VAL A 157 -19.83 -5.72 0.81
C VAL A 157 -20.31 -5.22 -0.56
N LYS A 158 -21.20 -4.23 -0.60
CA LYS A 158 -21.80 -3.71 -1.86
C LYS A 158 -21.88 -2.18 -1.92
N ARG A 159 -21.17 -1.49 -1.03
CA ARG A 159 -21.14 -0.02 -1.03
C ARG A 159 -19.72 0.44 -1.23
N TYR A 160 -19.50 1.18 -2.29
CA TYR A 160 -18.21 1.77 -2.64
C TYR A 160 -18.35 3.29 -2.63
N SER A 161 -17.35 4.00 -2.13
CA SER A 161 -17.29 5.41 -2.44
C SER A 161 -17.01 5.53 -3.94
N ARG A 162 -17.75 6.39 -4.61
CA ARG A 162 -17.53 6.68 -6.03
C ARG A 162 -16.44 7.72 -6.25
N GLN A 163 -15.61 7.93 -5.24
CA GLN A 163 -14.58 8.97 -5.29
C GLN A 163 -13.19 8.37 -5.37
N PRO A 164 -12.49 8.54 -6.50
CA PRO A 164 -11.05 8.43 -6.54
C PRO A 164 -10.43 9.52 -5.65
N ARG A 165 -9.52 9.13 -4.74
CA ARG A 165 -8.76 10.07 -3.90
C ARG A 165 -7.30 10.05 -4.28
N GLY A 166 -6.70 11.24 -4.44
CA GLY A 166 -5.36 11.39 -4.96
C GLY A 166 -4.28 10.72 -4.11
N CYS A 167 -4.28 10.92 -2.79
CA CYS A 167 -3.29 10.29 -1.91
C CYS A 167 -3.41 8.76 -1.93
N ALA A 168 -4.64 8.24 -1.88
CA ALA A 168 -4.89 6.80 -1.87
C ALA A 168 -4.57 6.14 -3.23
N LEU A 169 -4.89 6.81 -4.35
CA LEU A 169 -4.52 6.32 -5.69
C LEU A 169 -3.01 6.27 -5.87
N ALA A 170 -2.29 7.33 -5.47
CA ALA A 170 -0.83 7.36 -5.57
C ALA A 170 -0.19 6.20 -4.77
N TYR A 171 -0.72 5.91 -3.59
CA TYR A 171 -0.27 4.80 -2.74
C TYR A 171 -0.59 3.44 -3.36
N LEU A 172 -1.83 3.25 -3.87
CA LEU A 172 -2.27 2.04 -4.56
C LEU A 172 -1.38 1.75 -5.78
N ILE A 173 -1.22 2.74 -6.66
CA ILE A 173 -0.44 2.62 -7.89
C ILE A 173 1.00 2.23 -7.59
N TYR A 174 1.59 2.84 -6.56
CA TYR A 174 2.95 2.53 -6.14
C TYR A 174 3.12 1.06 -5.74
N TYR A 175 2.22 0.51 -4.93
CA TYR A 175 2.33 -0.90 -4.55
C TYR A 175 1.90 -1.86 -5.66
N ALA A 176 0.85 -1.53 -6.41
CA ALA A 176 0.37 -2.35 -7.52
C ALA A 176 1.43 -2.56 -8.60
N HIS A 177 2.33 -1.60 -8.79
CA HIS A 177 3.43 -1.72 -9.75
C HIS A 177 4.26 -3.00 -9.56
N HIS A 178 4.45 -3.45 -8.33
CA HIS A 178 5.28 -4.62 -8.02
C HIS A 178 4.63 -5.95 -8.40
N PHE A 179 3.31 -6.05 -8.31
CA PHE A 179 2.59 -7.30 -8.53
C PHE A 179 1.63 -7.28 -9.74
N SER A 180 1.35 -6.11 -10.28
CA SER A 180 0.54 -5.90 -11.49
C SER A 180 0.98 -4.64 -12.23
N PRO A 181 2.14 -4.66 -12.90
CA PRO A 181 2.74 -3.47 -13.52
C PRO A 181 1.86 -2.86 -14.61
N ASP A 182 1.14 -3.66 -15.39
CA ASP A 182 0.27 -3.16 -16.46
C ASP A 182 -0.92 -2.37 -15.90
N THR A 183 -1.60 -2.92 -14.88
CA THR A 183 -2.68 -2.21 -14.18
C THR A 183 -2.17 -0.91 -13.54
N ALA A 184 -1.01 -0.96 -12.90
CA ALA A 184 -0.43 0.22 -12.28
C ALA A 184 -0.05 1.29 -13.32
N LYS A 185 0.46 0.90 -14.48
CA LYS A 185 0.79 1.80 -15.60
C LYS A 185 -0.46 2.46 -16.17
N GLU A 186 -1.53 1.70 -16.37
CA GLU A 186 -2.83 2.23 -16.81
C GLU A 186 -3.37 3.25 -15.81
N GLN A 187 -3.48 2.87 -14.53
CA GLN A 187 -3.97 3.76 -13.47
C GLN A 187 -3.07 4.99 -13.28
N TRP A 188 -1.74 4.87 -13.47
CA TRP A 188 -0.83 6.00 -13.45
C TRP A 188 -1.08 6.97 -14.61
N HIS A 189 -1.39 6.45 -15.79
CA HIS A 189 -1.73 7.29 -16.94
C HIS A 189 -3.00 8.11 -16.67
N LEU A 190 -4.08 7.45 -16.27
CA LEU A 190 -5.34 8.09 -15.89
C LEU A 190 -5.17 9.07 -14.71
N PHE A 191 -4.35 8.70 -13.72
CA PHE A 191 -4.06 9.56 -12.58
C PHE A 191 -3.38 10.86 -13.01
N LYS A 192 -2.42 10.82 -13.92
CA LYS A 192 -1.81 12.02 -14.49
C LYS A 192 -2.80 12.85 -15.31
N GLU A 193 -3.63 12.19 -16.09
CA GLU A 193 -4.61 12.87 -16.95
C GLU A 193 -5.65 13.64 -16.13
N HIS A 194 -6.20 13.03 -15.09
CA HIS A 194 -7.33 13.59 -14.36
C HIS A 194 -6.96 14.32 -13.07
N MET A 195 -5.83 13.99 -12.45
CA MET A 195 -5.44 14.52 -11.14
C MET A 195 -4.28 15.53 -11.19
N LEU A 196 -3.44 15.53 -12.23
CA LEU A 196 -2.34 16.50 -12.33
C LEU A 196 -2.90 17.91 -12.65
N ILE A 197 -2.48 18.90 -11.86
CA ILE A 197 -2.82 20.29 -12.10
C ILE A 197 -1.58 21.17 -12.03
N ARG A 198 -1.69 22.33 -12.68
CA ARG A 198 -0.68 23.39 -12.65
C ARG A 198 -1.34 24.70 -12.24
N HIS A 199 -0.81 25.31 -11.21
CA HIS A 199 -1.25 26.63 -10.73
C HIS A 199 -0.04 27.50 -10.46
N PHE A 200 0.01 28.72 -11.07
CA PHE A 200 1.07 29.71 -10.84
C PHE A 200 2.50 29.15 -10.97
N GLY A 201 2.74 28.28 -11.96
CA GLY A 201 4.04 27.63 -12.16
C GLY A 201 4.35 26.45 -11.24
N ILE A 202 3.48 26.12 -10.29
CA ILE A 202 3.58 24.97 -9.43
C ILE A 202 2.73 23.82 -10.00
N SER A 203 3.32 22.63 -10.11
CA SER A 203 2.60 21.41 -10.50
C SER A 203 2.38 20.50 -9.29
N GLY A 204 1.23 19.87 -9.23
CA GLY A 204 0.92 18.90 -8.18
C GLY A 204 -0.32 18.07 -8.53
N PHE A 205 -0.67 17.13 -7.67
CA PHE A 205 -1.84 16.28 -7.87
C PHE A 205 -2.98 16.71 -6.96
N ARG A 206 -4.19 16.65 -7.51
CA ARG A 206 -5.42 16.87 -6.74
C ARG A 206 -5.61 15.77 -5.69
N GLU A 207 -6.27 16.12 -4.59
CA GLU A 207 -6.82 15.12 -3.68
C GLU A 207 -8.17 14.61 -4.16
N TYR A 208 -8.97 15.47 -4.78
CA TYR A 208 -10.30 15.15 -5.31
C TYR A 208 -10.44 15.62 -6.75
N LEU A 209 -11.23 14.88 -7.54
CA LEU A 209 -11.68 15.33 -8.85
C LEU A 209 -12.50 16.61 -8.72
N PRO A 210 -12.52 17.48 -9.75
CA PRO A 210 -13.31 18.74 -9.71
C PRO A 210 -14.81 18.53 -9.47
N SER A 211 -15.36 17.38 -9.88
CA SER A 211 -16.77 16.99 -9.67
C SER A 211 -17.09 16.63 -8.23
N TYR A 212 -16.09 16.42 -7.37
CA TYR A 212 -16.28 16.02 -5.98
C TYR A 212 -15.82 17.11 -5.01
N LYS A 213 -16.68 17.35 -3.99
CA LYS A 213 -16.35 18.24 -2.88
C LYS A 213 -15.85 17.40 -1.71
N GLY A 214 -14.57 17.52 -1.38
CA GLY A 214 -13.96 16.89 -0.23
C GLY A 214 -13.21 17.88 0.64
N SER A 215 -13.04 17.56 1.91
CA SER A 215 -12.20 18.30 2.85
C SER A 215 -10.89 17.52 3.09
N TRP A 216 -9.90 18.21 3.62
CA TRP A 216 -8.67 17.55 4.04
C TRP A 216 -8.92 16.49 5.12
N THR A 217 -8.11 15.45 5.10
CA THR A 217 -8.09 14.39 6.11
C THR A 217 -6.65 14.25 6.64
N PRO A 218 -6.42 13.56 7.78
CA PRO A 218 -5.07 13.32 8.27
C PRO A 218 -4.14 12.69 7.20
N ASP A 219 -4.68 11.83 6.36
CA ASP A 219 -3.91 11.11 5.32
C ASP A 219 -3.58 12.00 4.12
N SER A 220 -4.52 12.86 3.71
CA SER A 220 -4.30 13.76 2.57
C SER A 220 -3.40 14.95 2.92
N GLY A 221 -3.35 15.30 4.20
CA GLY A 221 -2.78 16.56 4.61
C GLY A 221 -3.55 17.77 4.03
N PRO A 222 -3.01 18.97 4.16
CA PRO A 222 -3.61 20.19 3.62
C PRO A 222 -3.82 20.13 2.11
N ILE A 223 -4.89 20.77 1.63
CA ILE A 223 -5.18 20.98 0.21
C ILE A 223 -5.02 22.47 -0.06
N VAL A 224 -4.07 22.84 -0.91
CA VAL A 224 -3.75 24.23 -1.23
C VAL A 224 -3.96 24.47 -2.73
N ALA A 225 -4.83 25.40 -3.09
CA ALA A 225 -5.20 25.68 -4.48
C ALA A 225 -5.60 24.41 -5.28
N GLY A 226 -6.28 23.46 -4.63
CA GLY A 226 -6.68 22.18 -5.22
C GLY A 226 -5.58 21.13 -5.25
N ILE A 227 -4.34 21.46 -4.90
CA ILE A 227 -3.21 20.51 -4.79
C ILE A 227 -3.26 19.85 -3.42
N GLY A 228 -3.36 18.51 -3.40
CA GLY A 228 -3.23 17.69 -2.21
C GLY A 228 -1.74 17.44 -1.89
N ILE A 229 -1.29 17.82 -0.70
CA ILE A 229 0.11 17.61 -0.30
C ILE A 229 0.40 16.10 -0.21
N GLY A 230 -0.50 15.33 0.39
CA GLY A 230 -0.37 13.88 0.46
C GLY A 230 -0.36 13.21 -0.91
N ALA A 231 -1.31 13.60 -1.80
CA ALA A 231 -1.37 13.11 -3.16
C ALA A 231 -0.07 13.37 -3.93
N SER A 232 0.43 14.61 -3.87
CA SER A 232 1.64 15.01 -4.58
C SER A 232 2.89 14.34 -4.02
N GLY A 233 3.03 14.25 -2.69
CA GLY A 233 4.18 13.61 -2.04
C GLY A 233 4.26 12.11 -2.32
N LEU A 234 3.11 11.41 -2.30
CA LEU A 234 3.06 9.97 -2.61
C LEU A 234 3.24 9.71 -4.12
N ALA A 235 2.73 10.61 -4.98
CA ALA A 235 2.92 10.51 -6.42
C ALA A 235 4.39 10.60 -6.85
N LEU A 236 5.25 11.29 -6.10
CA LEU A 236 6.69 11.32 -6.37
C LEU A 236 7.33 9.93 -6.32
N LYS A 237 6.85 9.03 -5.46
CA LYS A 237 7.30 7.63 -5.43
C LYS A 237 6.91 6.90 -6.72
N GLY A 238 5.67 7.05 -7.17
CA GLY A 238 5.19 6.48 -8.42
C GLY A 238 5.93 7.04 -9.63
N PHE A 239 6.17 8.36 -9.66
CA PHE A 239 6.92 9.02 -10.72
C PHE A 239 8.32 8.42 -10.91
N HIS A 240 9.03 8.20 -9.81
CA HIS A 240 10.36 7.59 -9.85
C HIS A 240 10.35 6.18 -10.45
N VAL A 241 9.36 5.38 -10.09
CA VAL A 241 9.22 4.00 -10.59
C VAL A 241 8.93 3.97 -12.10
N PHE A 242 7.99 4.82 -12.57
CA PHE A 242 7.56 4.80 -13.97
C PHE A 242 8.51 5.50 -14.95
N ILE A 243 9.38 6.40 -14.49
CA ILE A 243 10.40 7.01 -15.37
C ILE A 243 11.59 6.07 -15.59
N TYR A 244 12.03 5.37 -14.56
CA TYR A 244 13.21 4.50 -14.66
C TYR A 244 12.91 3.10 -15.18
N SER A 245 11.63 2.71 -15.32
CA SER A 245 11.23 1.46 -15.98
C SER A 245 11.17 1.57 -17.52
N ILE A 246 11.41 2.77 -18.08
CA ILE A 246 11.37 3.03 -19.53
C ILE A 246 12.81 3.16 -20.10
N ALA A 247 13.81 3.13 -19.26
CA ALA A 247 15.24 3.12 -19.64
C ALA A 247 15.84 1.73 -19.50
#